data_873cca04c645f35c49c1fe73841237c3
#
_entry.id   873cca04c645f35c49c1fe73841237c3
#
_cell.length_a   1.000
_cell.length_b   1.000
_cell.length_c   1.000
_cell.angle_alpha   90.00
_cell.angle_beta   90.00
_cell.angle_gamma   90.00
#
_symmetry.space_group_name_H-M   'P 1'
#
loop_
_entity.id
_entity.type
_entity.pdbx_description
1 polymer ?
#
loop_
_entity_poly.entity_id
_entity_poly.type
_entity_poly.pdbx_seq_one_letter_code
_entity_poly.pdbx_strand_id
1 'polypeptide(L)'
;MKTTYTSKAARAALALFTALPTSTAYAANGTFFYHSPQSGDLEMEDPDNGECRLLLQGADSALNQTDTKATLYFDQGCEEPAGTLLPGQSKSFGAPIPHSVQFG
;
A
#
# COMPACT_ATOMS: atom_id res chain seq x y z
N MET A 1 41.76 -23.90 7.97
CA MET A 1 41.65 -24.09 8.01
C MET A 1 41.28 -24.01 8.17
N LYS A 2 41.06 -23.75 7.84
CA LYS A 2 40.58 -23.87 7.93
C LYS A 2 39.83 -23.54 7.98
N THR A 3 39.74 -23.30 7.78
CA THR A 3 39.06 -23.09 7.82
C THR A 3 38.40 -22.59 7.79
N THR A 4 38.39 -22.41 7.52
CA THR A 4 37.88 -22.08 7.46
C THR A 4 37.25 -21.52 7.35
N TYR A 5 37.15 -21.46 7.06
CA TYR A 5 36.65 -21.06 6.93
C TYR A 5 35.89 -20.50 6.60
N THR A 6 36.08 -20.41 6.49
CA THR A 6 35.49 -20.03 6.17
C THR A 6 34.76 -19.46 5.95
N SER A 7 34.81 -19.35 5.69
CA SER A 7 34.30 -18.96 5.37
C SER A 7 33.61 -18.49 5.17
N LYS A 8 33.55 -18.31 4.95
CA LYS A 8 32.99 -18.07 4.66
C LYS A 8 32.22 -17.62 4.55
N ALA A 9 32.27 -17.51 4.44
CA ALA A 9 31.63 -17.23 4.12
C ALA A 9 30.86 -16.82 4.07
N ALA A 10 30.88 -16.64 3.98
CA ALA A 10 30.38 -16.37 3.74
C ALA A 10 29.65 -15.96 3.72
N ARG A 11 29.56 -15.69 3.57
CA ARG A 11 29.05 -15.48 3.45
C ARG A 11 28.30 -14.99 3.27
N ALA A 12 28.32 -14.87 3.06
CA ALA A 12 27.76 -14.55 2.70
C ALA A 12 26.99 -14.16 2.63
N ALA A 13 27.08 -14.05 2.41
CA ALA A 13 26.53 -13.79 2.14
C ALA A 13 25.80 -13.36 2.12
N LEU A 14 25.78 -13.28 1.98
CA LEU A 14 25.26 -12.94 1.78
C LEU A 14 24.60 -12.44 1.59
N ALA A 15 24.69 -12.29 1.32
CA ALA A 15 24.21 -11.91 0.93
C ALA A 15 23.56 -11.45 0.83
N LEU A 16 23.50 -11.38 0.70
CA LEU A 16 23.03 -11.05 0.50
C LEU A 16 22.42 -10.52 0.27
N PHE A 17 22.31 -10.47 0.09
CA PHE A 17 21.81 -10.15 -0.18
C PHE A 17 21.26 -9.58 -0.69
N THR A 18 21.58 -9.32 -1.16
CA THR A 18 21.29 -8.77 -1.68
C THR A 18 20.50 -8.45 -2.06
N ALA A 19 20.27 -8.68 -2.34
CA ALA A 19 19.24 -8.13 -2.76
C ALA A 19 18.13 -7.67 -1.98
N LEU A 20 17.98 -7.48 -1.45
CA LEU A 20 17.05 -6.94 -0.97
C LEU A 20 16.34 -5.77 -1.34
N PRO A 21 16.59 -5.04 -2.24
CA PRO A 21 15.82 -3.87 -2.59
C PRO A 21 14.38 -4.16 -2.89
N THR A 22 14.10 -5.35 -3.29
CA THR A 22 12.73 -5.73 -3.56
C THR A 22 11.84 -5.64 -2.35
N SER A 23 12.42 -5.67 -1.15
CA SER A 23 11.59 -5.60 0.04
C SER A 23 10.83 -4.27 0.13
N THR A 24 11.36 -3.21 -0.48
CA THR A 24 10.71 -1.91 -0.41
C THR A 24 9.41 -1.87 -1.20
N ALA A 25 9.20 -2.85 -2.08
CA ALA A 25 7.98 -2.88 -2.89
C ALA A 25 6.79 -3.47 -2.17
N TYR A 26 6.97 -4.03 -0.98
CA TYR A 26 5.90 -4.75 -0.33
C TYR A 26 4.86 -3.87 0.34
N ALA A 27 5.21 -2.68 0.73
CA ALA A 27 4.28 -1.82 1.43
C ALA A 27 4.51 -0.36 1.11
N ALA A 28 3.41 0.40 1.11
CA ALA A 28 3.48 1.85 1.13
C ALA A 28 3.83 2.28 2.55
N ASN A 29 4.61 3.34 2.69
CA ASN A 29 4.94 3.87 4.00
C ASN A 29 4.04 5.06 4.29
N GLY A 30 3.39 5.04 5.44
CA GLY A 30 2.52 6.12 5.85
C GLY A 30 1.10 5.66 6.05
N THR A 31 0.19 6.62 6.11
CA THR A 31 -1.20 6.33 6.46
C THR A 31 -2.13 6.81 5.35
N PHE A 32 -3.08 5.97 5.00
CA PHE A 32 -4.15 6.33 4.09
C PHE A 32 -5.42 6.53 4.92
N PHE A 33 -5.96 7.76 4.88
CA PHE A 33 -7.15 8.11 5.65
C PHE A 33 -8.36 8.14 4.72
N TYR A 34 -9.50 7.70 5.22
CA TYR A 34 -10.72 7.86 4.45
C TYR A 34 -11.91 8.00 5.39
N HIS A 35 -12.96 8.65 4.89
CA HIS A 35 -14.20 8.82 5.63
C HIS A 35 -15.28 7.99 4.98
N SER A 36 -15.94 7.16 5.80
CA SER A 36 -17.07 6.36 5.36
C SER A 36 -18.36 7.01 5.84
N PRO A 37 -19.39 7.12 4.97
CA PRO A 37 -20.64 7.69 5.43
C PRO A 37 -21.27 6.95 6.60
N GLN A 38 -20.97 5.65 6.75
CA GLN A 38 -21.57 4.85 7.80
C GLN A 38 -20.62 4.56 8.96
N SER A 39 -19.32 4.47 8.67
CA SER A 39 -18.36 4.05 9.68
C SER A 39 -17.51 5.19 10.23
N GLY A 40 -17.60 6.38 9.64
CA GLY A 40 -16.82 7.53 10.11
C GLY A 40 -15.40 7.51 9.56
N ASP A 41 -14.48 8.08 10.33
CA ASP A 41 -13.08 8.22 9.90
C ASP A 41 -12.32 6.93 10.16
N LEU A 42 -11.66 6.44 9.14
CA LEU A 42 -10.91 5.19 9.18
C LEU A 42 -9.53 5.41 8.58
N GLU A 43 -8.62 4.49 8.86
CA GLU A 43 -7.26 4.61 8.32
C GLU A 43 -6.64 3.24 8.07
N MET A 44 -5.66 3.23 7.17
CA MET A 44 -4.82 2.07 6.89
C MET A 44 -3.38 2.50 7.07
N GLU A 45 -2.62 1.79 7.90
CA GLU A 45 -1.21 2.11 8.12
C GLU A 45 -0.33 1.16 7.31
N ASP A 46 0.61 1.74 6.57
CA ASP A 46 1.58 0.99 5.78
C ASP A 46 0.93 -0.12 4.95
N PRO A 47 -0.07 0.24 4.11
CA PRO A 47 -0.78 -0.78 3.35
C PRO A 47 0.14 -1.46 2.33
N ASP A 48 -0.08 -2.76 2.14
CA ASP A 48 0.72 -3.54 1.21
C ASP A 48 0.49 -3.10 -0.23
N ASN A 49 1.57 -3.01 -0.99
CA ASN A 49 1.47 -2.70 -2.41
C ASN A 49 0.88 -3.88 -3.16
N GLY A 50 0.04 -3.58 -4.15
CA GLY A 50 -0.52 -4.59 -5.02
C GLY A 50 -1.69 -5.36 -4.44
N GLU A 51 -2.00 -5.16 -3.17
CA GLU A 51 -3.11 -5.84 -2.53
C GLU A 51 -4.36 -5.00 -2.64
N CYS A 52 -5.47 -5.62 -3.04
CA CYS A 52 -6.74 -4.93 -3.07
C CYS A 52 -7.33 -4.87 -1.67
N ARG A 53 -7.52 -3.66 -1.16
CA ARG A 53 -8.02 -3.44 0.19
C ARG A 53 -9.43 -2.88 0.14
N LEU A 54 -10.30 -3.44 0.95
CA LEU A 54 -11.67 -3.00 1.03
C LEU A 54 -11.75 -1.67 1.79
N LEU A 55 -12.56 -0.75 1.27
CA LEU A 55 -12.91 0.47 2.01
C LEU A 55 -14.23 0.18 2.71
N LEU A 56 -14.21 0.11 4.03
CA LEU A 56 -15.38 -0.29 4.80
C LEU A 56 -16.54 0.66 4.54
N GLN A 57 -17.64 0.11 4.03
CA GLN A 57 -18.85 0.88 3.71
C GLN A 57 -18.64 1.96 2.65
N GLY A 58 -17.54 1.86 1.88
CA GLY A 58 -17.20 2.87 0.89
C GLY A 58 -16.58 4.10 1.49
N ALA A 59 -16.01 4.96 0.64
CA ALA A 59 -15.37 6.19 1.08
C ALA A 59 -15.94 7.38 0.32
N ASP A 60 -16.44 8.39 1.06
CA ASP A 60 -16.89 9.63 0.41
C ASP A 60 -15.77 10.68 0.41
N SER A 61 -14.66 10.42 1.08
CA SER A 61 -13.46 11.25 0.95
C SER A 61 -12.25 10.43 1.38
N ALA A 62 -11.07 10.82 0.90
CA ALA A 62 -9.84 10.12 1.20
C ALA A 62 -8.66 11.06 1.13
N LEU A 63 -7.62 10.76 1.92
CA LEU A 63 -6.37 11.49 1.95
C LEU A 63 -5.22 10.49 1.94
N ASN A 64 -4.38 10.57 0.93
CA ASN A 64 -3.26 9.65 0.79
C ASN A 64 -2.00 10.25 1.40
N GLN A 65 -1.73 9.90 2.65
CA GLN A 65 -0.51 10.33 3.35
C GLN A 65 0.53 9.21 3.34
N THR A 66 0.55 8.41 2.27
CA THR A 66 1.60 7.43 2.07
C THR A 66 2.56 7.94 1.00
N ASP A 67 3.66 7.23 0.82
CA ASP A 67 4.64 7.56 -0.21
C ASP A 67 4.32 6.92 -1.56
N THR A 68 3.14 6.32 -1.70
CA THR A 68 2.81 5.51 -2.86
C THR A 68 1.45 5.92 -3.44
N LYS A 69 1.35 5.84 -4.75
CA LYS A 69 0.10 6.13 -5.44
C LYS A 69 -1.01 5.16 -4.97
N ALA A 70 -2.20 5.70 -4.76
CA ALA A 70 -3.38 4.91 -4.40
C ALA A 70 -4.41 5.02 -5.50
N THR A 71 -4.84 3.89 -6.04
CA THR A 71 -5.92 3.85 -7.01
C THR A 71 -7.17 3.32 -6.33
N LEU A 72 -8.24 4.09 -6.45
CA LEU A 72 -9.52 3.72 -5.84
C LEU A 72 -10.44 3.16 -6.90
N TYR A 73 -11.32 2.24 -6.48
CA TYR A 73 -12.19 1.52 -7.39
C TYR A 73 -13.61 1.55 -6.89
N PHE A 74 -14.56 1.58 -7.82
CA PHE A 74 -15.98 1.61 -7.46
C PHE A 74 -16.41 0.31 -6.80
N ASP A 75 -15.90 -0.81 -7.29
CA ASP A 75 -16.28 -2.12 -6.80
C ASP A 75 -15.38 -2.54 -5.62
N GLN A 76 -15.67 -3.69 -5.04
CA GLN A 76 -14.92 -4.21 -3.90
C GLN A 76 -13.70 -5.01 -4.30
N GLY A 77 -13.50 -5.27 -5.58
CA GLY A 77 -12.44 -6.14 -6.10
C GLY A 77 -11.37 -5.45 -6.91
N CYS A 78 -11.28 -4.12 -6.84
CA CYS A 78 -10.25 -3.36 -7.55
C CYS A 78 -10.28 -3.60 -9.06
N GLU A 79 -11.47 -3.55 -9.66
CA GLU A 79 -11.62 -3.78 -11.09
C GLU A 79 -12.09 -2.55 -11.85
N GLU A 80 -12.93 -1.70 -11.25
CA GLU A 80 -13.46 -0.52 -11.92
C GLU A 80 -12.87 0.75 -11.34
N PRO A 81 -11.85 1.33 -11.98
CA PRO A 81 -11.19 2.51 -11.43
C PRO A 81 -12.12 3.69 -11.21
N ALA A 82 -12.02 4.31 -10.04
CA ALA A 82 -12.80 5.50 -9.70
C ALA A 82 -11.93 6.75 -9.66
N GLY A 83 -10.63 6.58 -9.41
CA GLY A 83 -9.71 7.71 -9.34
C GLY A 83 -8.39 7.32 -8.74
N THR A 84 -7.45 8.24 -8.78
CA THR A 84 -6.10 8.01 -8.27
C THR A 84 -5.71 9.17 -7.38
N LEU A 85 -5.10 8.84 -6.24
CA LEU A 85 -4.54 9.83 -5.33
C LEU A 85 -3.03 9.62 -5.25
N LEU A 86 -2.28 10.63 -5.66
CA LEU A 86 -0.82 10.63 -5.49
C LEU A 86 -0.50 10.94 -4.03
N PRO A 87 0.75 10.68 -3.59
CA PRO A 87 1.13 11.02 -2.21
C PRO A 87 0.79 12.47 -1.87
N GLY A 88 0.11 12.64 -0.74
CA GLY A 88 -0.27 13.95 -0.25
C GLY A 88 -1.59 14.49 -0.79
N GLN A 89 -2.22 13.81 -1.73
CA GLN A 89 -3.47 14.28 -2.32
C GLN A 89 -4.68 13.81 -1.54
N SER A 90 -5.72 14.64 -1.59
CA SER A 90 -7.02 14.29 -1.02
C SER A 90 -8.10 14.52 -2.05
N LYS A 91 -9.25 13.85 -1.85
CA LYS A 91 -10.35 13.99 -2.78
C LYS A 91 -11.67 13.61 -2.11
N SER A 92 -12.73 14.32 -2.50
CA SER A 92 -14.09 13.96 -2.09
C SER A 92 -14.77 13.29 -3.27
N PHE A 93 -15.63 12.31 -2.97
CA PHE A 93 -16.31 11.53 -3.99
C PHE A 93 -17.82 11.68 -3.83
N GLY A 94 -18.50 11.97 -4.95
CA GLY A 94 -19.94 11.88 -5.00
C GLY A 94 -20.32 10.43 -5.30
N ALA A 95 -21.64 10.16 -5.27
CA ALA A 95 -22.14 8.84 -5.60
C ALA A 95 -21.97 8.58 -7.09
N PRO A 96 -21.53 7.36 -7.49
CA PRO A 96 -21.16 6.23 -6.62
C PRO A 96 -19.79 6.44 -6.00
N ILE A 97 -19.68 6.08 -4.72
CA ILE A 97 -18.43 6.23 -4.00
C ILE A 97 -17.57 4.97 -4.17
N PRO A 98 -16.24 5.10 -4.07
CA PRO A 98 -15.37 3.94 -4.20
C PRO A 98 -15.46 3.00 -3.01
N HIS A 99 -15.23 1.71 -3.26
CA HIS A 99 -15.35 0.66 -2.27
C HIS A 99 -14.09 -0.16 -2.09
N SER A 100 -13.03 0.09 -2.89
CA SER A 100 -11.75 -0.58 -2.68
C SER A 100 -10.61 0.30 -3.16
N VAL A 101 -9.39 -0.03 -2.72
CA VAL A 101 -8.19 0.73 -3.03
C VAL A 101 -7.01 -0.21 -3.18
N GLN A 102 -6.09 0.13 -4.07
CA GLN A 102 -4.87 -0.63 -4.29
C GLN A 102 -3.71 0.34 -4.39
N PHE A 103 -2.62 0.02 -3.69
CA PHE A 103 -1.42 0.87 -3.66
C PHE A 103 -0.34 0.34 -4.58
N GLY A 104 0.40 1.27 -5.21
CA GLY A 104 1.49 0.88 -6.10
C GLY A 104 1.25 0.98 -7.57
#